data_2b7c1f6f475916230e1215378d2c845e
#
_entry.id   2b7c1f6f475916230e1215378d2c845e
#
_cell.length_a   1.000
_cell.length_b   1.000
_cell.length_c   1.000
_cell.angle_alpha   90.00
_cell.angle_beta   90.00
_cell.angle_gamma   90.00
#
_symmetry.space_group_name_H-M   'P 1'
#
loop_
_entity.id
_entity.type
_entity.pdbx_description
1 polymer ?
#
loop_
_entity_poly.entity_id
_entity_poly.type
_entity_poly.pdbx_seq_one_letter_code
_entity_poly.pdbx_strand_id
1 'polypeptide(L)'
;MEIIPSGEYYDFNAKYNQKNTIYKKAVLGLERKSFLKKEAKKCFKAIGCSGWGRVDLIDDGNDFSFLEVNTVPGMTEKSLVPKSAILDKESFISILEKIIKKAVA
;
A
#
# COMPACT_ATOMS: atom_id res chain seq x y z
N MET A 1 1.84 4.78 -1.71
CA MET A 1 2.34 4.59 -3.09
C MET A 1 1.18 4.66 -4.07
N GLU A 2 1.38 5.34 -5.16
CA GLU A 2 0.41 5.42 -6.24
C GLU A 2 0.78 4.46 -7.36
N ILE A 3 -0.22 3.74 -7.88
CA ILE A 3 -0.04 2.78 -8.96
C ILE A 3 -0.81 3.28 -10.17
N ILE A 4 -0.10 3.42 -11.29
CA ILE A 4 -0.70 3.79 -12.57
C ILE A 4 -0.58 2.57 -13.48
N PRO A 5 -1.67 1.80 -13.66
CA PRO A 5 -1.61 0.61 -14.50
C PRO A 5 -1.49 0.97 -15.98
N SER A 6 -0.95 0.05 -16.76
CA SER A 6 -0.80 0.23 -18.20
C SER A 6 -2.13 0.16 -18.96
N GLY A 7 -3.14 -0.43 -18.36
CA GLY A 7 -4.48 -0.57 -18.92
C GLY A 7 -5.52 0.11 -18.03
N GLU A 8 -6.81 -0.14 -18.34
CA GLU A 8 -7.91 0.42 -17.58
C GLU A 8 -7.97 -0.14 -16.15
N TYR A 9 -7.56 -1.38 -15.96
CA TYR A 9 -7.59 -2.06 -14.67
C TYR A 9 -6.21 -2.54 -14.27
N TYR A 10 -5.97 -2.61 -12.96
CA TYR A 10 -4.78 -3.22 -12.40
C TYR A 10 -4.98 -4.74 -12.35
N ASP A 11 -4.96 -5.35 -13.53
CA ASP A 11 -5.17 -6.79 -13.74
C ASP A 11 -3.90 -7.61 -13.47
N PHE A 12 -3.96 -8.91 -13.75
CA PHE A 12 -2.84 -9.82 -13.57
C PHE A 12 -1.60 -9.36 -14.36
N ASN A 13 -1.78 -8.93 -15.59
CA ASN A 13 -0.68 -8.44 -16.43
C ASN A 13 -0.01 -7.21 -15.81
N ALA A 14 -0.78 -6.24 -15.37
CA ALA A 14 -0.24 -5.04 -14.73
C ALA A 14 0.47 -5.37 -13.42
N LYS A 15 -0.05 -6.33 -12.63
CA LYS A 15 0.54 -6.73 -11.34
C LYS A 15 1.86 -7.47 -11.49
N TYR A 16 1.99 -8.35 -12.45
CA TYR A 16 3.12 -9.29 -12.54
C TYR A 16 4.05 -9.02 -13.71
N ASN A 17 3.56 -8.46 -14.80
CA ASN A 17 4.38 -8.17 -15.98
C ASN A 17 5.02 -6.78 -15.92
N GLN A 18 4.45 -5.85 -15.26
CA GLN A 18 4.98 -4.53 -14.86
C GLN A 18 5.61 -3.64 -15.96
N LYS A 19 5.61 -4.05 -17.20
CA LYS A 19 6.32 -3.32 -18.27
C LYS A 19 5.84 -1.89 -18.43
N ASN A 20 4.53 -1.65 -18.29
CA ASN A 20 3.92 -0.34 -18.49
C ASN A 20 3.20 0.18 -17.24
N THR A 21 3.29 -0.55 -16.13
CA THR A 21 2.71 -0.11 -14.87
C THR A 21 3.71 0.78 -14.14
N ILE A 22 3.26 1.94 -13.70
CA ILE A 22 4.09 2.92 -13.02
C ILE A 22 3.81 2.88 -11.53
N TYR A 23 4.85 2.84 -10.71
CA TYR A 23 4.79 2.91 -9.26
C TYR A 23 5.52 4.15 -8.79
N LYS A 24 4.85 5.04 -8.10
CA LYS A 24 5.45 6.29 -7.63
C LYS A 24 4.94 6.70 -6.27
N LYS A 25 5.67 7.61 -5.61
CA LYS A 25 5.22 8.19 -4.35
C LYS A 25 3.98 9.03 -4.61
N ALA A 26 2.91 8.78 -3.86
CA ALA A 26 1.67 9.55 -3.97
C ALA A 26 1.91 10.98 -3.48
N VAL A 27 1.44 11.96 -4.27
CA VAL A 27 1.53 13.37 -3.91
C VAL A 27 0.17 13.84 -3.42
N LEU A 28 0.04 13.95 -2.09
CA LEU A 28 -1.19 14.41 -1.45
C LEU A 28 -0.87 15.61 -0.57
N GLY A 29 -1.80 16.56 -0.48
CA GLY A 29 -1.70 17.63 0.50
C GLY A 29 -1.72 17.06 1.92
N LEU A 30 -1.18 17.83 2.88
CA LEU A 30 -1.07 17.38 4.27
C LEU A 30 -2.41 16.96 4.86
N GLU A 31 -3.48 17.71 4.58
CA GLU A 31 -4.82 17.41 5.09
C GLU A 31 -5.36 16.09 4.53
N ARG A 32 -5.24 15.89 3.22
CA ARG A 32 -5.69 14.65 2.57
C ARG A 32 -4.87 13.45 3.04
N LYS A 33 -3.57 13.63 3.19
CA LYS A 33 -2.67 12.58 3.67
C LYS A 33 -3.02 12.16 5.10
N SER A 34 -3.25 13.13 5.99
CA SER A 34 -3.64 12.85 7.38
C SER A 34 -5.00 12.17 7.45
N PHE A 35 -5.96 12.64 6.67
CA PHE A 35 -7.28 12.03 6.57
C PHE A 35 -7.20 10.59 6.08
N LEU A 36 -6.44 10.35 5.01
CA LEU A 36 -6.26 9.02 4.45
C LEU A 36 -5.65 8.06 5.46
N LYS A 37 -4.60 8.47 6.16
CA LYS A 37 -3.95 7.64 7.18
C LYS A 37 -4.90 7.27 8.31
N LYS A 38 -5.70 8.23 8.77
CA LYS A 38 -6.69 8.01 9.81
C LYS A 38 -7.77 7.04 9.38
N GLU A 39 -8.33 7.23 8.20
CA GLU A 39 -9.39 6.38 7.66
C GLU A 39 -8.89 4.96 7.35
N ALA A 40 -7.67 4.83 6.82
CA ALA A 40 -7.05 3.52 6.58
C ALA A 40 -6.90 2.74 7.89
N LYS A 41 -6.45 3.40 8.97
CA LYS A 41 -6.35 2.77 10.29
C LYS A 41 -7.72 2.35 10.83
N LYS A 42 -8.75 3.17 10.63
CA LYS A 42 -10.13 2.83 11.03
C LYS A 42 -10.63 1.58 10.29
N CYS A 43 -10.42 1.50 8.98
CA CYS A 43 -10.79 0.34 8.19
C CYS A 43 -10.08 -0.92 8.68
N PHE A 44 -8.79 -0.83 8.94
CA PHE A 44 -7.97 -1.93 9.44
C PHE A 44 -8.51 -2.47 10.77
N LYS A 45 -8.81 -1.58 11.70
CA LYS A 45 -9.35 -1.95 13.02
C LYS A 45 -10.78 -2.45 12.94
N ALA A 46 -11.62 -1.85 12.09
CA ALA A 46 -13.03 -2.20 11.95
C ALA A 46 -13.25 -3.64 11.53
N ILE A 47 -12.35 -4.20 10.72
CA ILE A 47 -12.43 -5.60 10.30
C ILE A 47 -11.66 -6.55 11.22
N GLY A 48 -11.23 -6.07 12.39
CA GLY A 48 -10.60 -6.91 13.41
C GLY A 48 -9.12 -7.20 13.21
N CYS A 49 -8.44 -6.44 12.35
CA CYS A 49 -7.00 -6.64 12.10
C CYS A 49 -6.15 -6.02 13.20
N SER A 50 -4.98 -6.61 13.43
CA SER A 50 -3.95 -6.10 14.33
C SER A 50 -2.56 -6.33 13.73
N GLY A 51 -1.55 -5.64 14.26
CA GLY A 51 -0.20 -5.74 13.76
C GLY A 51 0.03 -4.87 12.53
N TRP A 52 0.07 -5.47 11.35
CA TRP A 52 0.35 -4.75 10.12
C TRP A 52 -0.45 -5.34 8.94
N GLY A 53 -0.49 -4.60 7.86
CA GLY A 53 -1.15 -5.02 6.64
C GLY A 53 -1.04 -3.96 5.56
N ARG A 54 -1.63 -4.23 4.41
CA ARG A 54 -1.70 -3.29 3.30
C ARG A 54 -3.16 -2.94 3.04
N VAL A 55 -3.44 -1.65 2.96
CA VAL A 55 -4.78 -1.15 2.62
C VAL A 55 -4.75 -0.64 1.19
N ASP A 56 -5.60 -1.20 0.36
CA ASP A 56 -5.73 -0.82 -1.04
C ASP A 56 -6.97 0.05 -1.24
N LEU A 57 -6.81 1.12 -1.99
CA LEU A 57 -7.88 2.08 -2.22
C LEU A 57 -7.75 2.77 -3.58
N ILE A 58 -8.83 3.42 -3.98
CA ILE A 58 -8.84 4.29 -5.16
C ILE A 58 -9.10 5.72 -4.68
N ASP A 59 -8.30 6.64 -5.19
CA ASP A 59 -8.48 8.08 -5.00
C ASP A 59 -9.04 8.67 -6.31
N ASP A 60 -10.26 9.19 -6.27
CA ASP A 60 -10.89 9.80 -7.44
C ASP A 60 -10.67 11.32 -7.54
N GLY A 61 -9.83 11.86 -6.64
CA GLY A 61 -9.57 13.30 -6.55
C GLY A 61 -10.40 14.01 -5.49
N ASN A 62 -11.56 13.47 -5.13
CA ASN A 62 -12.43 14.01 -4.09
C ASN A 62 -12.55 13.06 -2.90
N ASP A 63 -12.83 11.80 -3.18
CA ASP A 63 -13.07 10.79 -2.15
C ASP A 63 -12.10 9.62 -2.30
N PHE A 64 -11.93 8.88 -1.21
CA PHE A 64 -11.20 7.62 -1.20
C PHE A 64 -12.18 6.46 -1.12
N SER A 65 -12.03 5.49 -2.03
CA SER A 65 -12.79 4.25 -2.01
C SER A 65 -11.88 3.11 -1.56
N PHE A 66 -12.15 2.56 -0.39
CA PHE A 66 -11.35 1.45 0.16
C PHE A 66 -11.78 0.14 -0.51
N LEU A 67 -10.82 -0.59 -1.07
CA LEU A 67 -11.08 -1.82 -1.82
C LEU A 67 -10.90 -3.05 -0.95
N GLU A 68 -9.74 -3.17 -0.29
CA GLU A 68 -9.41 -4.34 0.52
C GLU A 68 -8.31 -4.03 1.51
N VAL A 69 -8.20 -4.90 2.52
CA VAL A 69 -7.06 -4.97 3.41
C VAL A 69 -6.40 -6.33 3.20
N ASN A 70 -5.10 -6.32 2.94
CA ASN A 70 -4.32 -7.54 2.78
C ASN A 70 -3.39 -7.69 3.99
N THR A 71 -3.65 -8.70 4.83
CA THR A 71 -2.88 -8.96 6.05
C THR A 71 -1.67 -9.85 5.81
N VAL A 72 -1.53 -10.44 4.63
CA VAL A 72 -0.38 -11.25 4.24
C VAL A 72 0.09 -10.82 2.85
N PRO A 73 0.52 -9.54 2.69
CA PRO A 73 0.98 -9.09 1.38
C PRO A 73 2.28 -9.77 0.97
N GLY A 74 2.48 -9.90 -0.34
CA GLY A 74 3.71 -10.45 -0.89
C GLY A 74 4.94 -9.65 -0.47
N MET A 75 6.06 -10.34 -0.29
CA MET A 75 7.31 -9.75 0.21
C MET A 75 8.50 -10.06 -0.70
N THR A 76 8.28 -10.19 -2.00
CA THR A 76 9.37 -10.28 -2.97
C THR A 76 9.84 -8.88 -3.37
N GLU A 77 10.98 -8.78 -4.03
CA GLU A 77 11.51 -7.51 -4.54
C GLU A 77 10.51 -6.79 -5.47
N LYS A 78 9.66 -7.53 -6.14
CA LYS A 78 8.66 -6.98 -7.08
C LYS A 78 7.30 -6.73 -6.42
N SER A 79 7.15 -7.05 -5.13
CA SER A 79 5.90 -6.88 -4.42
C SER A 79 5.66 -5.41 -4.02
N LEU A 80 4.41 -5.06 -3.79
CA LEU A 80 4.00 -3.67 -3.55
C LEU A 80 4.54 -3.11 -2.24
N VAL A 81 4.55 -3.89 -1.16
CA VAL A 81 5.02 -3.41 0.14
C VAL A 81 6.51 -3.04 0.10
N PRO A 82 7.42 -3.89 -0.40
CA PRO A 82 8.82 -3.48 -0.56
C PRO A 82 9.01 -2.28 -1.49
N LYS A 83 8.26 -2.19 -2.58
CA LYS A 83 8.31 -1.02 -3.47
C LYS A 83 7.88 0.26 -2.77
N SER A 84 6.81 0.19 -1.99
CA SER A 84 6.34 1.33 -1.21
C SER A 84 7.37 1.77 -0.18
N ALA A 85 8.01 0.83 0.50
CA ALA A 85 9.07 1.13 1.47
C ALA A 85 10.25 1.87 0.82
N ILE A 86 10.70 1.42 -0.34
CA ILE A 86 11.79 2.07 -1.07
C ILE A 86 11.42 3.50 -1.45
N LEU A 87 10.19 3.74 -1.90
CA LEU A 87 9.71 5.08 -2.22
C LEU A 87 9.71 6.00 -0.99
N ASP A 88 9.51 5.45 0.19
CA ASP A 88 9.60 6.16 1.47
C ASP A 88 11.02 6.17 2.04
N LYS A 89 12.02 5.80 1.26
CA LYS A 89 13.44 5.74 1.64
C LYS A 89 13.73 4.74 2.77
N GLU A 90 12.91 3.71 2.90
CA GLU A 90 13.19 2.59 3.78
C GLU A 90 13.78 1.41 3.00
N SER A 91 14.74 0.69 3.59
CA SER A 91 15.28 -0.51 2.97
C SER A 91 14.33 -1.70 3.14
N PHE A 92 14.50 -2.70 2.28
CA PHE A 92 13.76 -3.95 2.39
C PHE A 92 13.96 -4.62 3.76
N ILE A 93 15.19 -4.61 4.26
CA ILE A 93 15.52 -5.18 5.57
C ILE A 93 14.83 -4.40 6.69
N SER A 94 14.83 -3.08 6.63
CA SER A 94 14.19 -2.23 7.64
C SER A 94 12.70 -2.52 7.75
N ILE A 95 11.99 -2.65 6.63
CA ILE A 95 10.55 -2.95 6.65
C ILE A 95 10.28 -4.37 7.19
N LEU A 96 11.13 -5.34 6.85
CA LEU A 96 11.01 -6.70 7.39
C LEU A 96 11.20 -6.72 8.91
N GLU A 97 12.17 -5.99 9.45
CA GLU A 97 12.38 -5.88 10.89
C GLU A 97 11.17 -5.30 11.61
N LYS A 98 10.55 -4.26 11.06
CA LYS A 98 9.34 -3.67 11.61
C LYS A 98 8.18 -4.65 11.65
N ILE A 99 8.01 -5.43 10.59
CA ILE A 99 6.96 -6.45 10.51
C ILE A 99 7.17 -7.53 11.57
N ILE A 100 8.40 -8.02 11.71
CA ILE A 100 8.74 -9.05 12.71
C ILE A 100 8.47 -8.54 14.12
N LYS A 101 8.88 -7.33 14.44
CA LYS A 101 8.62 -6.71 15.75
C LYS A 101 7.12 -6.64 16.05
N LYS A 102 6.30 -6.30 15.08
CA LYS A 102 4.85 -6.26 15.25
C LYS A 102 4.25 -7.65 15.46
N ALA A 103 4.81 -8.67 14.81
CA ALA A 103 4.32 -10.04 14.90
C ALA A 103 4.60 -10.68 16.26
N VAL A 104 5.70 -10.29 16.94
CA VAL A 104 6.12 -10.88 18.23
C VAL A 104 5.81 -9.97 19.42
N ALA A 105 5.24 -8.82 19.19
CA ALA A 105 4.92 -7.86 20.26
C ALA A 105 3.65 -8.24 21.02
#